data_82360bfceff194d7376fabfaed607907
#
_entry.id   82360bfceff194d7376fabfaed607907
#
_cell.length_a   1.000
_cell.length_b   1.000
_cell.length_c   1.000
_cell.angle_alpha   90.00
_cell.angle_beta   90.00
_cell.angle_gamma   90.00
#
_symmetry.space_group_name_H-M   'P 1'
#
loop_
_entity.id
_entity.type
_entity.pdbx_description
1 polymer ?
#
loop_
_entity_poly.entity_id
_entity_poly.type
_entity_poly.pdbx_seq_one_letter_code
_entity_poly.pdbx_strand_id
1 'polypeptide(L)'
;MAGLRLGPLLRHVDWESGTSATVWVETDRACTAEVRCPGGAGGSAPTFCVVGHHYALVVVTGLAPGSATTYEVLLDGERVWPLADSSQPPSTIRTPPVPASGAVVAFGSCRWAAPAVGESDPVGPDVLDTLSARLAADPEAERPDVLLFLGDQVYADETSADTRAWIARHRRAAGTGSAAPPDQVADYEEYTHLYDESWGDPELRWLLSTVPSCMIFDDHDVIDDWNTSAAWVADMRATPWWHERITSGLMSYWVYQHLGNLSPAELAEDTVYAAVLAAGDGTEVLRAFAERADADPATVRWSYRRDFGRTRLLMVDTRAARVLEEQHRTMLDAEEAAWLRTQAFDDPGGVDHLLVGTSLPWLLPPMVHFAEGWHAALCRGERGPRWARFGEWLRRRADLEHWAAFTSSFERLTETIAEVGRADAAPATVCVLSGDVHHAYVAEPVWTAGQQPRSRVFQFTCSPLHNSVPTAIRAGFRFGWSRLANSIGHLLARHGRVARPVIRWERSGGPWFGNQLMTLTLRGRTARLRLEMASAGAKQGRRGTDRTGARLIGVIDRSLTDGS
;
A
#
# COMPACT_ATOMS: atom_id res chain seq x y z
N MET A 1 19.06 -23.21 18.71
CA MET A 1 17.79 -22.48 18.99
C MET A 1 17.35 -21.84 17.70
N ALA A 2 16.05 -21.81 17.43
CA ALA A 2 15.50 -21.06 16.29
C ALA A 2 15.62 -19.56 16.56
N GLY A 3 16.00 -18.79 15.53
CA GLY A 3 16.16 -17.33 15.60
C GLY A 3 15.07 -16.60 14.84
N LEU A 4 14.60 -15.46 15.38
CA LEU A 4 13.67 -14.56 14.71
C LEU A 4 14.42 -13.71 13.69
N ARG A 5 14.15 -13.92 12.41
CA ARG A 5 14.78 -13.17 11.31
C ARG A 5 14.09 -11.82 11.11
N LEU A 6 12.77 -11.83 10.83
CA LEU A 6 11.97 -10.63 10.61
C LEU A 6 10.65 -10.71 11.37
N GLY A 7 10.02 -9.54 11.63
CA GLY A 7 8.85 -9.45 12.48
C GLY A 7 9.21 -9.34 13.98
N PRO A 8 8.26 -9.50 14.92
CA PRO A 8 6.86 -9.78 14.62
C PRO A 8 6.17 -8.59 13.96
N LEU A 9 5.23 -8.86 13.04
CA LEU A 9 4.33 -7.85 12.48
C LEU A 9 2.91 -8.14 12.96
N LEU A 10 2.29 -7.18 13.62
CA LEU A 10 0.87 -7.23 13.94
C LEU A 10 0.08 -6.90 12.67
N ARG A 11 -0.77 -7.83 12.23
CA ARG A 11 -1.44 -7.70 10.95
C ARG A 11 -2.94 -7.46 11.09
N HIS A 12 -3.70 -8.46 11.33
CA HIS A 12 -5.14 -8.34 11.55
C HIS A 12 -5.46 -8.18 13.04
N VAL A 13 -6.42 -7.32 13.35
CA VAL A 13 -7.11 -7.26 14.66
C VAL A 13 -8.60 -7.34 14.37
N ASP A 14 -9.29 -8.20 15.09
CA ASP A 14 -10.73 -8.39 14.93
C ASP A 14 -11.51 -7.21 15.52
N TRP A 15 -12.26 -6.53 14.66
CA TRP A 15 -13.08 -5.38 15.02
C TRP A 15 -14.53 -5.73 15.35
N GLU A 16 -14.94 -6.96 15.05
CA GLU A 16 -16.29 -7.43 15.34
C GLU A 16 -16.43 -7.91 16.79
N SER A 17 -15.53 -8.80 17.22
CA SER A 17 -15.54 -9.34 18.57
C SER A 17 -14.50 -8.70 19.51
N GLY A 18 -13.43 -8.14 18.96
CA GLY A 18 -12.30 -7.60 19.74
C GLY A 18 -11.50 -8.67 20.48
N THR A 19 -11.58 -9.94 20.08
CA THR A 19 -11.03 -11.07 20.85
C THR A 19 -9.88 -11.79 20.18
N SER A 20 -9.52 -11.43 18.95
CA SER A 20 -8.44 -12.07 18.20
C SER A 20 -7.58 -11.08 17.41
N ALA A 21 -6.37 -11.53 17.08
CA ALA A 21 -5.43 -10.82 16.20
C ALA A 21 -4.54 -11.82 15.47
N THR A 22 -3.79 -11.38 14.43
CA THR A 22 -2.76 -12.18 13.78
C THR A 22 -1.41 -11.51 13.90
N VAL A 23 -0.37 -12.31 14.14
CA VAL A 23 1.03 -11.89 14.21
C VAL A 23 1.86 -12.72 13.25
N TRP A 24 2.51 -12.05 12.31
CA TRP A 24 3.38 -12.67 11.32
C TRP A 24 4.84 -12.65 11.78
N VAL A 25 5.59 -13.73 11.51
CA VAL A 25 7.03 -13.84 11.80
C VAL A 25 7.75 -14.60 10.71
N GLU A 26 9.04 -14.27 10.49
CA GLU A 26 10.00 -15.05 9.73
C GLU A 26 11.10 -15.57 10.67
N THR A 27 11.51 -16.83 10.49
CA THR A 27 12.48 -17.51 11.33
C THR A 27 13.63 -18.11 10.50
N ASP A 28 14.77 -18.36 11.14
CA ASP A 28 15.97 -18.89 10.48
C ASP A 28 15.88 -20.39 10.14
N ARG A 29 14.87 -21.09 10.69
CA ARG A 29 14.62 -22.52 10.47
C ARG A 29 13.21 -22.91 10.87
N ALA A 30 12.81 -24.12 10.48
CA ALA A 30 11.56 -24.73 10.91
C ALA A 30 11.47 -24.77 12.45
N CYS A 31 10.36 -24.29 13.00
CA CYS A 31 10.07 -24.27 14.42
C CYS A 31 8.55 -24.04 14.67
N THR A 32 8.16 -24.04 15.94
CA THR A 32 6.84 -23.58 16.35
C THR A 32 6.95 -22.13 16.87
N ALA A 33 6.25 -21.20 16.23
CA ALA A 33 6.11 -19.83 16.71
C ALA A 33 4.91 -19.74 17.66
N GLU A 34 5.12 -19.13 18.84
CA GLU A 34 4.10 -18.89 19.83
C GLU A 34 4.03 -17.39 20.16
N VAL A 35 2.85 -16.84 20.20
CA VAL A 35 2.57 -15.50 20.74
C VAL A 35 1.89 -15.68 22.09
N ARG A 36 2.51 -15.14 23.14
CA ARG A 36 2.05 -15.27 24.51
C ARG A 36 1.71 -13.90 25.10
N CYS A 37 0.52 -13.79 25.66
CA CYS A 37 0.05 -12.59 26.36
C CYS A 37 -0.17 -12.87 27.85
N PRO A 38 -0.09 -11.86 28.72
CA PRO A 38 -0.53 -11.98 30.11
C PRO A 38 -2.00 -12.41 30.16
N GLY A 39 -2.36 -13.20 31.20
CA GLY A 39 -3.74 -13.64 31.40
C GLY A 39 -4.18 -14.84 30.56
N GLY A 40 -3.28 -15.44 29.78
CA GLY A 40 -3.55 -16.68 29.05
C GLY A 40 -4.06 -16.50 27.61
N ALA A 41 -4.22 -15.26 27.15
CA ALA A 41 -4.45 -15.02 25.72
C ALA A 41 -3.16 -15.36 24.93
N GLY A 42 -3.32 -15.84 23.69
CA GLY A 42 -2.18 -16.21 22.85
C GLY A 42 -2.54 -17.16 21.73
N GLY A 43 -1.53 -17.75 21.12
CA GLY A 43 -1.67 -18.73 20.06
C GLY A 43 -0.33 -19.26 19.59
N SER A 44 -0.35 -20.35 18.84
CA SER A 44 0.86 -20.93 18.23
C SER A 44 0.58 -21.48 16.86
N ALA A 45 1.60 -21.47 16.00
CA ALA A 45 1.54 -22.07 14.68
C ALA A 45 2.91 -22.68 14.33
N PRO A 46 2.96 -23.82 13.64
CA PRO A 46 4.19 -24.29 13.02
C PRO A 46 4.56 -23.35 11.87
N THR A 47 5.86 -23.20 11.63
CA THR A 47 6.32 -22.49 10.44
C THR A 47 6.09 -23.33 9.18
N PHE A 48 5.73 -22.64 8.08
CA PHE A 48 5.76 -23.20 6.72
C PHE A 48 7.01 -22.71 5.99
N CYS A 49 7.44 -23.50 5.01
CA CYS A 49 8.66 -23.20 4.23
C CYS A 49 8.29 -22.71 2.84
N VAL A 50 8.98 -21.67 2.36
CA VAL A 50 8.97 -21.20 0.96
C VAL A 50 10.40 -20.83 0.59
N VAL A 51 10.97 -21.47 -0.43
CA VAL A 51 12.34 -21.26 -0.93
C VAL A 51 13.40 -21.29 0.22
N GLY A 52 13.22 -22.23 1.15
CA GLY A 52 14.15 -22.39 2.30
C GLY A 52 13.94 -21.39 3.44
N HIS A 53 13.05 -20.42 3.31
CA HIS A 53 12.66 -19.49 4.37
C HIS A 53 11.46 -20.03 5.14
N HIS A 54 11.39 -19.71 6.42
CA HIS A 54 10.37 -20.25 7.33
C HIS A 54 9.52 -19.13 7.91
N TYR A 55 8.22 -19.22 7.72
CA TYR A 55 7.25 -18.18 8.10
C TYR A 55 6.13 -18.76 8.96
N ALA A 56 5.58 -17.96 9.84
CA ALA A 56 4.33 -18.30 10.53
C ALA A 56 3.40 -17.09 10.63
N LEU A 57 2.11 -17.34 10.52
CA LEU A 57 1.06 -16.41 10.86
C LEU A 57 0.31 -16.98 12.07
N VAL A 58 0.57 -16.41 13.24
CA VAL A 58 0.01 -16.88 14.51
C VAL A 58 -1.31 -16.19 14.78
N VAL A 59 -2.39 -16.95 14.91
CA VAL A 59 -3.69 -16.45 15.34
C VAL A 59 -3.72 -16.39 16.87
N VAL A 60 -3.75 -15.18 17.40
CA VAL A 60 -3.86 -14.88 18.83
C VAL A 60 -5.33 -14.80 19.21
N THR A 61 -5.74 -15.56 20.23
CA THR A 61 -7.11 -15.60 20.73
C THR A 61 -7.18 -15.32 22.24
N GLY A 62 -8.38 -15.11 22.76
CA GLY A 62 -8.59 -14.85 24.18
C GLY A 62 -8.26 -13.42 24.61
N LEU A 63 -8.12 -12.49 23.67
CA LEU A 63 -7.97 -11.07 23.97
C LEU A 63 -9.28 -10.51 24.53
N ALA A 64 -9.18 -9.47 25.37
CA ALA A 64 -10.35 -8.76 25.88
C ALA A 64 -10.68 -7.56 24.95
N PRO A 65 -11.95 -7.33 24.60
CA PRO A 65 -12.35 -6.15 23.85
C PRO A 65 -11.99 -4.85 24.59
N GLY A 66 -11.60 -3.82 23.84
CA GLY A 66 -11.26 -2.50 24.40
C GLY A 66 -10.00 -2.50 25.26
N SER A 67 -9.08 -3.42 25.02
CA SER A 67 -7.85 -3.57 25.83
C SER A 67 -6.58 -3.26 25.05
N ALA A 68 -5.49 -3.05 25.79
CA ALA A 68 -4.13 -2.99 25.26
C ALA A 68 -3.30 -4.05 26.00
N THR A 69 -2.97 -5.12 25.31
CA THR A 69 -2.32 -6.31 25.89
C THR A 69 -0.91 -6.43 25.36
N THR A 70 0.10 -6.45 26.23
CA THR A 70 1.49 -6.74 25.85
C THR A 70 1.64 -8.19 25.41
N TYR A 71 2.61 -8.47 24.56
CA TYR A 71 2.88 -9.84 24.16
C TYR A 71 4.37 -10.12 23.95
N GLU A 72 4.71 -11.39 23.99
CA GLU A 72 6.01 -11.94 23.67
C GLU A 72 5.90 -12.92 22.53
N VAL A 73 6.99 -13.09 21.76
CA VAL A 73 7.09 -14.17 20.77
C VAL A 73 8.14 -15.18 21.28
N LEU A 74 7.77 -16.46 21.22
CA LEU A 74 8.64 -17.56 21.52
C LEU A 74 8.79 -18.46 20.29
N LEU A 75 9.98 -19.01 20.10
CA LEU A 75 10.28 -20.03 19.09
C LEU A 75 10.73 -21.29 19.82
N ASP A 76 9.99 -22.40 19.64
CA ASP A 76 10.21 -23.66 20.36
C ASP A 76 10.28 -23.48 21.89
N GLY A 77 9.49 -22.54 22.43
CA GLY A 77 9.44 -22.22 23.85
C GLY A 77 10.47 -21.20 24.35
N GLU A 78 11.44 -20.81 23.54
CA GLU A 78 12.46 -19.81 23.87
C GLU A 78 12.00 -18.41 23.42
N ARG A 79 12.04 -17.43 24.33
CA ARG A 79 11.63 -16.06 24.03
C ARG A 79 12.63 -15.36 23.09
N VAL A 80 12.11 -14.86 21.95
CA VAL A 80 12.87 -14.13 20.94
C VAL A 80 12.41 -12.68 20.76
N TRP A 81 11.23 -12.32 21.26
CA TRP A 81 10.71 -10.94 21.25
C TRP A 81 10.04 -10.60 22.59
N PRO A 82 10.25 -9.38 23.15
CA PRO A 82 11.15 -8.31 22.67
C PRO A 82 12.61 -8.76 22.53
N LEU A 83 13.36 -8.13 21.62
CA LEU A 83 14.80 -8.37 21.50
C LEU A 83 15.49 -8.03 22.84
N ALA A 84 16.54 -8.78 23.19
CA ALA A 84 17.20 -8.65 24.49
C ALA A 84 17.86 -7.28 24.69
N ASP A 85 18.27 -6.63 23.61
CA ASP A 85 18.92 -5.32 23.58
C ASP A 85 17.98 -4.18 23.17
N SER A 86 16.68 -4.45 23.00
CA SER A 86 15.70 -3.43 22.62
C SER A 86 15.48 -2.42 23.74
N SER A 87 15.58 -1.13 23.39
CA SER A 87 15.19 -0.01 24.26
C SER A 87 13.74 0.42 24.06
N GLN A 88 13.02 -0.20 23.12
CA GLN A 88 11.63 0.13 22.81
C GLN A 88 10.67 -0.40 23.90
N PRO A 89 9.53 0.27 24.11
CA PRO A 89 8.51 -0.26 25.02
C PRO A 89 8.02 -1.66 24.57
N PRO A 90 7.42 -2.45 25.46
CA PRO A 90 6.83 -3.73 25.07
C PRO A 90 5.78 -3.55 23.97
N SER A 91 5.84 -4.41 22.96
CA SER A 91 4.81 -4.44 21.90
C SER A 91 3.43 -4.78 22.47
N THR A 92 2.40 -4.18 21.90
CA THR A 92 1.02 -4.35 22.40
C THR A 92 0.06 -4.65 21.26
N ILE A 93 -0.90 -5.53 21.52
CA ILE A 93 -2.10 -5.69 20.71
C ILE A 93 -3.20 -4.82 21.33
N ARG A 94 -3.67 -3.81 20.59
CA ARG A 94 -4.86 -3.05 20.99
C ARG A 94 -6.08 -3.60 20.26
N THR A 95 -7.09 -3.98 21.04
CA THR A 95 -8.39 -4.40 20.51
C THR A 95 -9.40 -3.26 20.65
N PRO A 96 -10.30 -3.06 19.67
CA PRO A 96 -11.35 -2.06 19.79
C PRO A 96 -12.35 -2.44 20.89
N PRO A 97 -13.04 -1.44 21.50
CA PRO A 97 -14.24 -1.71 22.27
C PRO A 97 -15.34 -2.25 21.35
N VAL A 98 -16.24 -3.07 21.88
CA VAL A 98 -17.39 -3.59 21.13
C VAL A 98 -18.67 -3.09 21.75
N PRO A 99 -19.49 -2.32 21.01
CA PRO A 99 -19.28 -1.83 19.64
C PRO A 99 -18.15 -0.79 19.56
N ALA A 100 -17.44 -0.78 18.42
CA ALA A 100 -16.38 0.19 18.19
C ALA A 100 -16.96 1.61 18.01
N SER A 101 -16.32 2.60 18.65
CA SER A 101 -16.76 4.00 18.62
C SER A 101 -16.19 4.81 17.46
N GLY A 102 -15.23 4.26 16.74
CA GLY A 102 -14.53 4.88 15.61
C GLY A 102 -13.17 4.26 15.36
N ALA A 103 -12.46 4.75 14.34
CA ALA A 103 -11.14 4.29 13.96
C ALA A 103 -10.20 5.47 13.66
N VAL A 104 -8.92 5.31 13.97
CA VAL A 104 -7.82 6.19 13.56
C VAL A 104 -6.99 5.47 12.51
N VAL A 105 -7.11 5.89 11.26
CA VAL A 105 -6.49 5.25 10.10
C VAL A 105 -5.37 6.15 9.58
N ALA A 106 -4.12 5.70 9.67
CA ALA A 106 -2.99 6.40 9.08
C ALA A 106 -2.58 5.70 7.78
N PHE A 107 -2.19 6.45 6.75
CA PHE A 107 -1.88 5.90 5.44
C PHE A 107 -0.83 6.68 4.66
N GLY A 108 -0.16 5.99 3.76
CA GLY A 108 0.81 6.50 2.80
C GLY A 108 1.38 5.39 1.93
N SER A 109 2.33 5.73 1.05
CA SER A 109 2.99 4.81 0.11
C SER A 109 4.44 5.19 -0.13
N CYS A 110 5.13 4.46 -0.99
CA CYS A 110 6.45 4.80 -1.51
C CYS A 110 7.47 4.96 -0.37
N ARG A 111 7.78 3.83 0.27
CA ARG A 111 8.82 3.77 1.29
C ARG A 111 10.07 3.07 0.75
N TRP A 112 11.00 3.86 0.23
CA TRP A 112 12.34 3.38 -0.08
C TRP A 112 13.09 3.05 1.22
N ALA A 113 13.88 1.95 1.25
CA ALA A 113 14.55 1.51 2.46
C ALA A 113 15.46 2.62 3.02
N ALA A 114 15.34 2.87 4.32
CA ALA A 114 16.16 3.86 4.97
C ALA A 114 17.62 3.34 5.14
N PRO A 115 18.65 4.21 4.99
CA PRO A 115 20.02 3.82 5.26
C PRO A 115 20.23 3.36 6.71
N ALA A 116 21.28 2.61 6.97
CA ALA A 116 21.62 2.16 8.32
C ALA A 116 21.81 3.34 9.30
N VAL A 117 21.55 3.08 10.57
CA VAL A 117 21.71 4.09 11.64
C VAL A 117 23.14 4.64 11.64
N GLY A 118 23.26 5.97 11.55
CA GLY A 118 24.56 6.68 11.51
C GLY A 118 25.03 7.04 10.10
N GLU A 119 24.35 6.60 9.06
CA GLU A 119 24.61 7.01 7.68
C GLU A 119 23.84 8.28 7.31
N SER A 120 24.27 8.95 6.23
CA SER A 120 23.56 10.12 5.71
C SER A 120 22.36 9.66 4.89
N ASP A 121 21.17 10.07 5.30
CA ASP A 121 19.93 9.82 4.58
C ASP A 121 19.75 10.84 3.45
N PRO A 122 19.80 10.43 2.17
CA PRO A 122 19.71 11.34 1.05
C PRO A 122 18.30 11.92 0.83
N VAL A 123 17.26 11.26 1.36
CA VAL A 123 15.86 11.63 1.14
C VAL A 123 15.21 12.27 2.37
N GLY A 124 15.95 12.35 3.47
CA GLY A 124 15.50 12.96 4.73
C GLY A 124 14.85 11.95 5.69
N PRO A 125 14.33 12.39 6.85
CA PRO A 125 13.83 11.49 7.87
C PRO A 125 12.65 10.66 7.37
N ASP A 126 12.66 9.36 7.68
CA ASP A 126 11.52 8.47 7.48
C ASP A 126 10.38 8.87 8.42
N VAL A 127 9.18 8.97 7.86
CA VAL A 127 8.01 9.39 8.64
C VAL A 127 7.55 8.28 9.60
N LEU A 128 7.74 7.00 9.25
CA LEU A 128 7.36 5.87 10.10
C LEU A 128 8.32 5.71 11.27
N ASP A 129 9.63 5.86 11.07
CA ASP A 129 10.60 5.89 12.16
C ASP A 129 10.32 7.07 13.11
N THR A 130 9.99 8.22 12.54
CA THR A 130 9.64 9.41 13.32
C THR A 130 8.33 9.21 14.11
N LEU A 131 7.34 8.51 13.54
CA LEU A 131 6.12 8.11 14.23
C LEU A 131 6.44 7.11 15.35
N SER A 132 7.24 6.09 15.06
CA SER A 132 7.71 5.10 16.03
C SER A 132 8.35 5.76 17.24
N ALA A 133 9.32 6.65 17.01
CA ALA A 133 10.00 7.38 18.07
C ALA A 133 9.03 8.22 18.94
N ARG A 134 8.03 8.86 18.31
CA ARG A 134 6.99 9.60 19.05
C ARG A 134 6.17 8.69 19.94
N LEU A 135 5.69 7.56 19.40
CA LEU A 135 4.84 6.61 20.14
C LEU A 135 5.60 5.90 21.27
N ALA A 136 6.89 5.65 21.07
CA ALA A 136 7.74 5.05 22.09
C ALA A 136 8.05 6.03 23.23
N ALA A 137 8.22 7.32 22.93
CA ALA A 137 8.54 8.34 23.91
C ALA A 137 7.31 8.82 24.71
N ASP A 138 6.12 8.77 24.12
CA ASP A 138 4.88 9.28 24.74
C ASP A 138 3.75 8.24 24.62
N PRO A 139 3.48 7.47 25.69
CA PRO A 139 2.39 6.49 25.70
C PRO A 139 0.98 7.09 25.50
N GLU A 140 0.81 8.39 25.74
CA GLU A 140 -0.45 9.12 25.56
C GLU A 140 -0.58 9.72 24.15
N ALA A 141 0.48 9.64 23.34
CA ALA A 141 0.41 10.09 21.94
C ALA A 141 -0.71 9.36 21.19
N GLU A 142 -1.41 10.10 20.34
CA GLU A 142 -2.44 9.50 19.48
C GLU A 142 -1.82 8.47 18.55
N ARG A 143 -2.18 7.20 18.79
CA ARG A 143 -1.69 6.05 18.04
C ARG A 143 -2.72 5.65 16.99
N PRO A 144 -2.32 5.44 15.73
CA PRO A 144 -3.20 4.84 14.74
C PRO A 144 -3.71 3.46 15.19
N ASP A 145 -4.96 3.16 14.89
CA ASP A 145 -5.53 1.83 15.05
C ASP A 145 -5.10 0.89 13.92
N VAL A 146 -4.76 1.47 12.76
CA VAL A 146 -4.25 0.74 11.59
C VAL A 146 -3.38 1.65 10.71
N LEU A 147 -2.32 1.07 10.13
CA LEU A 147 -1.51 1.64 9.06
C LEU A 147 -1.96 1.04 7.73
N LEU A 148 -2.25 1.88 6.72
CA LEU A 148 -2.52 1.44 5.36
C LEU A 148 -1.33 1.80 4.47
N PHE A 149 -0.70 0.80 3.89
CA PHE A 149 0.38 0.97 2.94
C PHE A 149 -0.16 0.77 1.52
N LEU A 150 -0.17 1.86 0.76
CA LEU A 150 -0.85 1.98 -0.52
C LEU A 150 0.14 1.84 -1.69
N GLY A 151 1.01 0.84 -1.62
CA GLY A 151 2.01 0.50 -2.63
C GLY A 151 3.45 0.80 -2.22
N ASP A 152 4.40 0.24 -2.95
CA ASP A 152 5.85 0.42 -2.86
C ASP A 152 6.41 0.23 -1.45
N GLN A 153 6.23 -0.97 -0.93
CA GLN A 153 6.87 -1.35 0.33
C GLN A 153 8.32 -1.76 0.13
N VAL A 154 8.67 -2.19 -1.07
CA VAL A 154 10.02 -2.50 -1.54
C VAL A 154 10.21 -1.96 -2.95
N TYR A 155 11.45 -1.64 -3.31
CA TYR A 155 11.85 -1.14 -4.62
C TYR A 155 12.72 -2.18 -5.30
N ALA A 156 12.10 -3.11 -6.03
CA ALA A 156 12.77 -4.24 -6.67
C ALA A 156 13.65 -3.82 -7.86
N ASP A 157 13.43 -2.65 -8.41
CA ASP A 157 14.11 -2.06 -9.57
C ASP A 157 14.98 -0.84 -9.23
N GLU A 158 14.81 -0.24 -8.05
CA GLU A 158 15.61 0.89 -7.55
C GLU A 158 16.24 0.55 -6.20
N THR A 159 17.10 -0.48 -6.18
CA THR A 159 17.69 -1.00 -4.95
C THR A 159 18.72 -0.04 -4.34
N SER A 160 18.94 -0.13 -3.04
CA SER A 160 19.97 0.62 -2.31
C SER A 160 21.39 0.24 -2.76
N ALA A 161 22.38 1.04 -2.38
CA ALA A 161 23.78 0.71 -2.66
C ALA A 161 24.21 -0.60 -1.98
N ASP A 162 23.71 -0.84 -0.76
CA ASP A 162 24.05 -2.03 0.02
C ASP A 162 23.38 -3.28 -0.56
N THR A 163 22.12 -3.19 -0.97
CA THR A 163 21.42 -4.27 -1.66
C THR A 163 22.09 -4.59 -3.00
N ARG A 164 22.49 -3.59 -3.81
CA ARG A 164 23.26 -3.85 -5.05
C ARG A 164 24.58 -4.59 -4.77
N ALA A 165 25.29 -4.19 -3.73
CA ALA A 165 26.53 -4.86 -3.33
C ALA A 165 26.27 -6.29 -2.85
N TRP A 166 25.17 -6.52 -2.15
CA TRP A 166 24.75 -7.85 -1.70
C TRP A 166 24.35 -8.72 -2.90
N ILE A 167 23.48 -8.26 -3.81
CA ILE A 167 23.08 -8.94 -5.05
C ILE A 167 24.34 -9.37 -5.85
N ALA A 168 25.29 -8.45 -6.04
CA ALA A 168 26.51 -8.75 -6.77
C ALA A 168 27.38 -9.84 -6.10
N ARG A 169 27.39 -9.94 -4.77
CA ARG A 169 28.07 -11.02 -4.03
C ARG A 169 27.28 -12.33 -4.12
N HIS A 170 25.97 -12.27 -3.92
CA HIS A 170 25.08 -13.42 -3.95
C HIS A 170 25.12 -14.14 -5.30
N ARG A 171 24.89 -13.42 -6.41
CA ARG A 171 24.93 -13.98 -7.77
C ARG A 171 26.28 -14.57 -8.15
N ARG A 172 27.40 -13.95 -7.68
CA ARG A 172 28.74 -14.53 -7.89
C ARG A 172 28.92 -15.83 -7.12
N ALA A 173 28.45 -15.92 -5.89
CA ALA A 173 28.57 -17.12 -5.07
C ALA A 173 27.73 -18.29 -5.62
N ALA A 174 26.53 -17.99 -6.13
CA ALA A 174 25.65 -18.98 -6.76
C ALA A 174 26.18 -19.50 -8.11
N GLY A 175 27.17 -18.81 -8.72
CA GLY A 175 27.68 -19.16 -10.04
C GLY A 175 26.65 -19.00 -11.18
N THR A 176 25.52 -18.42 -10.87
CA THR A 176 24.45 -18.12 -11.83
C THR A 176 24.77 -16.80 -12.52
N GLY A 177 25.12 -16.86 -13.80
CA GLY A 177 25.14 -15.68 -14.64
C GLY A 177 23.70 -15.20 -14.86
N SER A 178 23.12 -14.53 -13.88
CA SER A 178 21.77 -13.96 -14.04
C SER A 178 21.77 -12.98 -15.19
N ALA A 179 20.81 -13.15 -16.12
CA ALA A 179 20.59 -12.19 -17.22
C ALA A 179 19.84 -10.94 -16.74
N ALA A 180 19.40 -10.91 -15.48
CA ALA A 180 18.71 -9.76 -14.89
C ALA A 180 19.67 -8.56 -14.71
N PRO A 181 19.15 -7.32 -14.75
CA PRO A 181 19.94 -6.12 -14.50
C PRO A 181 20.70 -6.23 -13.17
N PRO A 182 21.96 -5.74 -13.07
CA PRO A 182 22.82 -5.94 -11.92
C PRO A 182 22.39 -5.15 -10.67
N ASP A 183 21.56 -4.16 -10.86
CA ASP A 183 21.03 -3.22 -9.86
C ASP A 183 19.58 -3.49 -9.48
N GLN A 184 18.98 -4.57 -10.00
CA GLN A 184 17.60 -4.95 -9.77
C GLN A 184 17.50 -6.38 -9.26
N VAL A 185 16.44 -6.65 -8.52
CA VAL A 185 16.12 -7.97 -7.97
C VAL A 185 15.75 -8.95 -9.08
N ALA A 186 16.13 -10.21 -8.97
CA ALA A 186 15.85 -11.24 -9.96
C ALA A 186 15.01 -12.42 -9.44
N ASP A 187 15.18 -12.80 -8.18
CA ASP A 187 14.62 -14.02 -7.62
C ASP A 187 14.09 -13.83 -6.19
N TYR A 188 13.53 -14.90 -5.63
CA TYR A 188 12.89 -14.86 -4.32
C TYR A 188 13.87 -14.53 -3.19
N GLU A 189 15.10 -15.05 -3.23
CA GLU A 189 16.12 -14.78 -2.21
C GLU A 189 16.51 -13.28 -2.21
N GLU A 190 16.59 -12.67 -3.38
CA GLU A 190 16.86 -11.24 -3.50
C GLU A 190 15.67 -10.39 -3.02
N TYR A 191 14.42 -10.86 -3.20
CA TYR A 191 13.22 -10.23 -2.59
C TYR A 191 13.22 -10.34 -1.07
N THR A 192 13.59 -11.49 -0.50
CA THR A 192 13.67 -11.60 0.98
C THR A 192 14.67 -10.61 1.56
N HIS A 193 15.78 -10.39 0.85
CA HIS A 193 16.77 -9.39 1.26
C HIS A 193 16.21 -7.96 1.22
N LEU A 194 15.36 -7.61 0.24
CA LEU A 194 14.69 -6.30 0.21
C LEU A 194 13.76 -6.11 1.43
N TYR A 195 12.99 -7.14 1.80
CA TYR A 195 12.14 -7.06 2.99
C TYR A 195 12.95 -6.99 4.27
N ASP A 196 14.07 -7.73 4.37
CA ASP A 196 15.01 -7.62 5.50
C ASP A 196 15.55 -6.19 5.63
N GLU A 197 15.97 -5.58 4.52
CA GLU A 197 16.47 -4.19 4.50
C GLU A 197 15.35 -3.19 4.86
N SER A 198 14.15 -3.34 4.28
CA SER A 198 13.04 -2.41 4.46
C SER A 198 12.42 -2.49 5.86
N TRP A 199 12.18 -3.71 6.37
CA TRP A 199 11.43 -3.92 7.62
C TRP A 199 12.29 -4.33 8.81
N GLY A 200 13.60 -4.54 8.61
CA GLY A 200 14.56 -4.88 9.67
C GLY A 200 14.99 -3.69 10.53
N ASP A 201 14.71 -2.46 10.11
CA ASP A 201 14.98 -1.25 10.91
C ASP A 201 14.31 -1.34 12.30
N PRO A 202 15.03 -1.14 13.41
CA PRO A 202 14.49 -1.35 14.75
C PRO A 202 13.26 -0.51 15.09
N GLU A 203 13.20 0.73 14.63
CA GLU A 203 12.10 1.66 14.85
C GLU A 203 10.85 1.18 14.11
N LEU A 204 10.99 0.87 12.82
CA LEU A 204 9.89 0.37 12.02
C LEU A 204 9.42 -0.99 12.50
N ARG A 205 10.36 -1.90 12.82
CA ARG A 205 10.05 -3.24 13.34
C ARG A 205 9.20 -3.17 14.60
N TRP A 206 9.56 -2.27 15.54
CA TRP A 206 8.75 -2.04 16.73
C TRP A 206 7.37 -1.44 16.37
N LEU A 207 7.31 -0.47 15.48
CA LEU A 207 6.04 0.13 15.03
C LEU A 207 5.11 -0.93 14.46
N LEU A 208 5.60 -1.76 13.53
CA LEU A 208 4.80 -2.82 12.89
C LEU A 208 4.44 -3.96 13.87
N SER A 209 5.23 -4.19 14.92
CA SER A 209 4.86 -5.14 15.98
C SER A 209 3.74 -4.63 16.88
N THR A 210 3.44 -3.35 16.83
CA THR A 210 2.57 -2.64 17.78
C THR A 210 1.32 -2.10 17.11
N VAL A 211 1.40 -1.60 15.86
CA VAL A 211 0.26 -1.07 15.10
C VAL A 211 -0.07 -2.03 13.96
N PRO A 212 -1.34 -2.49 13.84
CA PRO A 212 -1.76 -3.35 12.75
C PRO A 212 -1.54 -2.68 11.39
N SER A 213 -1.21 -3.47 10.37
CA SER A 213 -1.00 -2.96 9.01
C SER A 213 -1.78 -3.73 7.95
N CYS A 214 -2.33 -2.99 6.98
CA CYS A 214 -2.94 -3.49 5.76
C CYS A 214 -2.14 -2.97 4.57
N MET A 215 -1.90 -3.80 3.55
CA MET A 215 -0.96 -3.50 2.47
C MET A 215 -1.54 -3.87 1.11
N ILE A 216 -1.10 -3.16 0.09
CA ILE A 216 -1.29 -3.50 -1.33
C ILE A 216 0.00 -3.17 -2.06
N PHE A 217 0.33 -3.91 -3.12
CA PHE A 217 1.49 -3.63 -3.96
C PHE A 217 1.25 -2.43 -4.88
N ASP A 218 2.33 -1.86 -5.40
CA ASP A 218 2.36 -1.03 -6.60
C ASP A 218 3.45 -1.53 -7.55
N ASP A 219 3.84 -0.76 -8.56
CA ASP A 219 4.75 -1.23 -9.61
C ASP A 219 6.17 -1.51 -9.11
N HIS A 220 6.76 -0.65 -8.28
CA HIS A 220 8.11 -0.86 -7.75
C HIS A 220 8.26 -2.11 -6.86
N ASP A 221 7.17 -2.64 -6.31
CA ASP A 221 7.19 -3.99 -5.68
C ASP A 221 7.58 -5.07 -6.71
N VAL A 222 7.46 -4.79 -8.02
CA VAL A 222 7.89 -5.63 -9.14
C VAL A 222 8.86 -4.91 -10.04
N ILE A 223 8.43 -3.88 -10.77
CA ILE A 223 9.22 -3.02 -11.64
C ILE A 223 8.41 -1.79 -12.07
N ASP A 224 9.06 -0.63 -12.17
CA ASP A 224 8.50 0.62 -12.67
C ASP A 224 7.67 0.42 -13.95
N ASP A 225 6.51 1.05 -14.03
CA ASP A 225 5.55 0.88 -15.12
C ASP A 225 4.96 -0.55 -15.27
N TRP A 226 4.98 -1.41 -14.24
CA TRP A 226 4.44 -2.77 -14.32
C TRP A 226 2.99 -2.78 -14.84
N ASN A 227 2.75 -3.60 -15.88
CA ASN A 227 1.45 -3.72 -16.56
C ASN A 227 0.95 -2.41 -17.19
N THR A 228 1.85 -1.56 -17.66
CA THR A 228 1.46 -0.31 -18.31
C THR A 228 0.82 -0.52 -19.69
N SER A 229 1.23 -1.53 -20.48
CA SER A 229 0.59 -1.89 -21.77
C SER A 229 0.83 -3.35 -22.16
N ALA A 230 -0.02 -3.88 -23.07
CA ALA A 230 0.16 -5.21 -23.64
C ALA A 230 1.50 -5.36 -24.39
N ALA A 231 1.96 -4.29 -25.06
CA ALA A 231 3.25 -4.29 -25.75
C ALA A 231 4.41 -4.31 -24.75
N TRP A 232 4.31 -3.59 -23.65
CA TRP A 232 5.28 -3.64 -22.54
C TRP A 232 5.38 -5.05 -21.97
N VAL A 233 4.24 -5.68 -21.64
CA VAL A 233 4.21 -7.07 -21.13
C VAL A 233 4.83 -8.05 -22.11
N ALA A 234 4.54 -7.91 -23.42
CA ALA A 234 5.14 -8.77 -24.44
C ALA A 234 6.68 -8.63 -24.48
N ASP A 235 7.20 -7.40 -24.38
CA ASP A 235 8.64 -7.16 -24.37
C ASP A 235 9.29 -7.71 -23.09
N MET A 236 8.66 -7.53 -21.91
CA MET A 236 9.16 -8.09 -20.66
C MET A 236 9.19 -9.62 -20.67
N ARG A 237 8.12 -10.26 -21.17
CA ARG A 237 8.05 -11.72 -21.32
C ARG A 237 9.06 -12.28 -22.33
N ALA A 238 9.59 -11.46 -23.22
CA ALA A 238 10.66 -11.84 -24.15
C ALA A 238 12.06 -11.80 -23.49
N THR A 239 12.21 -11.21 -22.31
CA THR A 239 13.47 -11.20 -21.57
C THR A 239 13.66 -12.50 -20.80
N PRO A 240 14.91 -13.04 -20.70
CA PRO A 240 15.13 -14.34 -20.06
C PRO A 240 14.98 -14.33 -18.53
N TRP A 241 14.92 -13.17 -17.88
CA TRP A 241 14.86 -13.02 -16.43
C TRP A 241 13.47 -12.64 -15.91
N TRP A 242 12.55 -12.20 -16.78
CA TRP A 242 11.25 -11.68 -16.37
C TRP A 242 10.38 -12.71 -15.63
N HIS A 243 10.34 -13.93 -16.16
CA HIS A 243 9.51 -14.98 -15.58
C HIS A 243 9.85 -15.23 -14.10
N GLU A 244 11.15 -15.35 -13.78
CA GLU A 244 11.57 -15.54 -12.38
C GLU A 244 11.28 -14.30 -11.54
N ARG A 245 11.50 -13.10 -12.07
CA ARG A 245 11.23 -11.84 -11.37
C ARG A 245 9.76 -11.70 -10.97
N ILE A 246 8.83 -11.83 -11.93
CA ILE A 246 7.41 -11.65 -11.66
C ILE A 246 6.86 -12.74 -10.74
N THR A 247 7.27 -13.98 -10.96
CA THR A 247 6.87 -15.10 -10.10
C THR A 247 7.35 -14.89 -8.67
N SER A 248 8.61 -14.55 -8.48
CA SER A 248 9.21 -14.28 -7.16
C SER A 248 8.60 -13.03 -6.50
N GLY A 249 8.30 -11.99 -7.27
CA GLY A 249 7.61 -10.79 -6.78
C GLY A 249 6.23 -11.11 -6.23
N LEU A 250 5.41 -11.85 -6.98
CA LEU A 250 4.08 -12.25 -6.52
C LEU A 250 4.13 -13.24 -5.35
N MET A 251 5.10 -14.17 -5.34
CA MET A 251 5.33 -15.08 -4.20
C MET A 251 5.69 -14.29 -2.93
N SER A 252 6.64 -13.35 -3.03
CA SER A 252 7.07 -12.54 -1.90
C SER A 252 5.94 -11.62 -1.41
N TYR A 253 5.21 -10.96 -2.31
CA TYR A 253 4.03 -10.18 -1.96
C TYR A 253 3.00 -11.03 -1.19
N TRP A 254 2.71 -12.25 -1.66
CA TRP A 254 1.79 -13.15 -0.98
C TRP A 254 2.22 -13.45 0.45
N VAL A 255 3.51 -13.78 0.67
CA VAL A 255 4.04 -14.14 2.00
C VAL A 255 4.14 -12.94 2.94
N TYR A 256 4.73 -11.84 2.47
CA TYR A 256 5.07 -10.69 3.33
C TYR A 256 3.89 -9.72 3.50
N GLN A 257 3.07 -9.54 2.47
CA GLN A 257 2.01 -8.53 2.49
C GLN A 257 0.61 -9.15 2.51
N HIS A 258 0.26 -10.00 1.54
CA HIS A 258 -1.12 -10.46 1.31
C HIS A 258 -1.68 -11.31 2.46
N LEU A 259 -0.94 -12.33 2.92
CA LEU A 259 -1.39 -13.22 4.01
C LEU A 259 -1.82 -12.45 5.26
N GLY A 260 -1.09 -11.39 5.61
CA GLY A 260 -1.42 -10.55 6.76
C GLY A 260 -2.66 -9.68 6.56
N ASN A 261 -3.11 -9.50 5.32
CA ASN A 261 -4.37 -8.79 5.05
C ASN A 261 -5.60 -9.65 5.36
N LEU A 262 -5.46 -10.98 5.40
CA LEU A 262 -6.58 -11.90 5.59
C LEU A 262 -6.96 -12.02 7.07
N SER A 263 -8.24 -12.06 7.35
CA SER A 263 -8.77 -12.40 8.69
C SER A 263 -8.55 -13.88 8.98
N PRO A 264 -8.59 -14.31 10.24
CA PRO A 264 -8.52 -15.74 10.58
C PRO A 264 -9.56 -16.62 9.87
N ALA A 265 -10.76 -16.09 9.62
CA ALA A 265 -11.81 -16.81 8.89
C ALA A 265 -11.45 -16.97 7.40
N GLU A 266 -10.99 -15.91 6.75
CA GLU A 266 -10.53 -15.95 5.36
C GLU A 266 -9.32 -16.87 5.19
N LEU A 267 -8.35 -16.86 6.12
CA LEU A 267 -7.21 -17.77 6.12
C LEU A 267 -7.63 -19.25 6.22
N ALA A 268 -8.66 -19.54 7.02
CA ALA A 268 -9.16 -20.89 7.17
C ALA A 268 -9.85 -21.43 5.89
N GLU A 269 -10.35 -20.53 5.05
CA GLU A 269 -11.00 -20.84 3.77
C GLU A 269 -10.03 -20.74 2.57
N ASP A 270 -8.84 -20.14 2.76
CA ASP A 270 -7.87 -19.94 1.69
C ASP A 270 -7.22 -21.27 1.27
N THR A 271 -7.52 -21.70 0.05
CA THR A 271 -7.05 -22.99 -0.49
C THR A 271 -5.56 -23.01 -0.80
N VAL A 272 -4.96 -21.86 -1.13
CA VAL A 272 -3.52 -21.73 -1.39
C VAL A 272 -2.75 -21.83 -0.08
N TYR A 273 -3.19 -21.10 0.95
CA TYR A 273 -2.59 -21.19 2.28
C TYR A 273 -2.67 -22.60 2.85
N ALA A 274 -3.83 -23.24 2.76
CA ALA A 274 -4.00 -24.62 3.20
C ALA A 274 -3.06 -25.60 2.45
N ALA A 275 -2.88 -25.42 1.13
CA ALA A 275 -2.00 -26.25 0.32
C ALA A 275 -0.51 -26.02 0.67
N VAL A 276 -0.10 -24.77 0.91
CA VAL A 276 1.26 -24.41 1.35
C VAL A 276 1.57 -25.05 2.71
N LEU A 277 0.65 -24.97 3.67
CA LEU A 277 0.81 -25.61 4.98
C LEU A 277 0.92 -27.13 4.89
N ALA A 278 0.15 -27.76 3.99
CA ALA A 278 0.13 -29.22 3.84
C ALA A 278 1.38 -29.76 3.11
N ALA A 279 2.05 -28.95 2.31
CA ALA A 279 3.17 -29.40 1.47
C ALA A 279 4.47 -29.63 2.24
N GLY A 280 4.62 -29.08 3.45
CA GLY A 280 5.90 -29.06 4.20
C GLY A 280 6.90 -28.03 3.62
N ASP A 281 7.23 -28.12 2.34
CA ASP A 281 7.83 -27.06 1.53
C ASP A 281 6.80 -26.58 0.50
N GLY A 282 6.27 -25.40 0.71
CA GLY A 282 5.22 -24.79 -0.10
C GLY A 282 5.72 -24.08 -1.36
N THR A 283 7.03 -24.15 -1.67
CA THR A 283 7.66 -23.41 -2.78
C THR A 283 6.95 -23.65 -4.10
N GLU A 284 6.78 -24.92 -4.50
CA GLU A 284 6.16 -25.27 -5.80
C GLU A 284 4.67 -24.92 -5.84
N VAL A 285 3.97 -25.04 -4.72
CA VAL A 285 2.55 -24.66 -4.62
C VAL A 285 2.40 -23.14 -4.86
N LEU A 286 3.23 -22.35 -4.18
CA LEU A 286 3.16 -20.91 -4.27
C LEU A 286 3.68 -20.40 -5.62
N ARG A 287 4.72 -21.04 -6.17
CA ARG A 287 5.22 -20.75 -7.53
C ARG A 287 4.12 -20.96 -8.57
N ALA A 288 3.46 -22.14 -8.56
CA ALA A 288 2.37 -22.41 -9.47
C ALA A 288 1.17 -21.45 -9.30
N PHE A 289 0.91 -20.97 -8.08
CA PHE A 289 -0.08 -19.94 -7.84
C PHE A 289 0.33 -18.61 -8.46
N ALA A 290 1.57 -18.14 -8.24
CA ALA A 290 2.10 -16.89 -8.78
C ALA A 290 2.15 -16.89 -10.31
N GLU A 291 2.57 -18.01 -10.92
CA GLU A 291 2.57 -18.20 -12.37
C GLU A 291 1.16 -18.11 -12.97
N ARG A 292 0.15 -18.68 -12.30
CA ARG A 292 -1.25 -18.53 -12.73
C ARG A 292 -1.72 -17.09 -12.59
N ALA A 293 -1.38 -16.41 -11.49
CA ALA A 293 -1.76 -15.02 -11.26
C ALA A 293 -1.17 -14.07 -12.31
N ASP A 294 0.06 -14.30 -12.80
CA ASP A 294 0.64 -13.53 -13.93
C ASP A 294 0.01 -13.92 -15.27
N ALA A 295 -0.24 -15.22 -15.50
CA ALA A 295 -0.74 -15.68 -16.80
C ALA A 295 -2.22 -15.32 -17.01
N ASP A 296 -3.04 -15.39 -15.97
CA ASP A 296 -4.47 -15.09 -15.98
C ASP A 296 -4.90 -14.38 -14.69
N PRO A 297 -4.70 -13.05 -14.64
CA PRO A 297 -5.01 -12.24 -13.46
C PRO A 297 -6.45 -12.37 -12.94
N ALA A 298 -7.41 -12.68 -13.80
CA ALA A 298 -8.80 -12.86 -13.40
C ALA A 298 -9.02 -14.09 -12.47
N THR A 299 -8.04 -14.99 -12.37
CA THR A 299 -8.11 -16.16 -11.47
C THR A 299 -7.73 -15.86 -10.02
N VAL A 300 -7.20 -14.67 -9.74
CA VAL A 300 -6.71 -14.27 -8.41
C VAL A 300 -7.20 -12.87 -8.08
N ARG A 301 -7.78 -12.70 -6.91
CA ARG A 301 -8.13 -11.37 -6.40
C ARG A 301 -7.14 -10.96 -5.31
N TRP A 302 -6.47 -9.82 -5.56
CA TRP A 302 -5.62 -9.18 -4.56
C TRP A 302 -6.35 -8.09 -3.76
N SER A 303 -7.46 -7.58 -4.28
CA SER A 303 -8.35 -6.65 -3.57
C SER A 303 -9.06 -7.35 -2.41
N TYR A 304 -9.24 -6.60 -1.32
CA TYR A 304 -9.87 -7.12 -0.11
C TYR A 304 -10.66 -6.04 0.62
N ARG A 305 -11.54 -6.49 1.52
CA ARG A 305 -12.33 -5.63 2.42
C ARG A 305 -11.84 -5.79 3.85
N ARG A 306 -11.83 -4.67 4.60
CA ARG A 306 -11.70 -4.63 6.06
C ARG A 306 -12.70 -3.65 6.64
N ASP A 307 -13.41 -4.10 7.67
CA ASP A 307 -14.34 -3.24 8.39
C ASP A 307 -13.73 -2.91 9.77
N PHE A 308 -13.57 -1.63 10.05
CA PHE A 308 -13.11 -1.08 11.33
C PHE A 308 -14.34 -0.51 12.08
N GLY A 309 -15.15 -1.39 12.64
CA GLY A 309 -16.48 -1.05 13.16
C GLY A 309 -17.39 -0.55 12.02
N ARG A 310 -17.79 0.71 12.08
CA ARG A 310 -18.64 1.33 11.05
C ARG A 310 -17.85 2.05 9.94
N THR A 311 -16.56 1.83 9.86
CA THR A 311 -15.70 2.29 8.76
C THR A 311 -15.32 1.11 7.89
N ARG A 312 -15.71 1.14 6.62
CA ARG A 312 -15.37 0.12 5.63
C ARG A 312 -14.21 0.56 4.78
N LEU A 313 -13.18 -0.27 4.70
CA LEU A 313 -12.08 -0.17 3.75
C LEU A 313 -12.28 -1.19 2.62
N LEU A 314 -12.25 -0.72 1.39
CA LEU A 314 -12.10 -1.54 0.18
C LEU A 314 -10.73 -1.23 -0.40
N MET A 315 -9.79 -2.15 -0.23
CA MET A 315 -8.47 -2.06 -0.84
C MET A 315 -8.53 -2.64 -2.25
N VAL A 316 -8.07 -1.90 -3.24
CA VAL A 316 -8.25 -2.21 -4.67
C VAL A 316 -6.89 -2.38 -5.33
N ASP A 317 -6.69 -3.51 -5.96
CA ASP A 317 -5.54 -3.78 -6.84
C ASP A 317 -5.67 -2.95 -8.13
N THR A 318 -4.70 -2.11 -8.39
CA THR A 318 -4.64 -1.26 -9.58
C THR A 318 -3.50 -1.64 -10.54
N ARG A 319 -2.91 -2.81 -10.35
CA ARG A 319 -1.77 -3.30 -11.16
C ARG A 319 -2.04 -4.66 -11.80
N ALA A 320 -2.23 -5.72 -11.02
CA ALA A 320 -2.33 -7.07 -11.54
C ALA A 320 -3.62 -7.31 -12.34
N ALA A 321 -4.75 -6.77 -11.88
CA ALA A 321 -6.06 -6.96 -12.51
C ALA A 321 -6.31 -6.12 -13.78
N ARG A 322 -5.30 -5.42 -14.32
CA ARG A 322 -5.42 -4.58 -15.52
C ARG A 322 -5.74 -5.40 -16.76
N VAL A 323 -6.76 -4.97 -17.52
CA VAL A 323 -7.00 -5.44 -18.90
C VAL A 323 -6.28 -4.50 -19.86
N LEU A 324 -5.29 -5.03 -20.58
CA LEU A 324 -4.32 -4.23 -21.33
C LEU A 324 -4.62 -4.13 -22.83
N GLU A 325 -5.60 -4.87 -23.36
CA GLU A 325 -6.03 -4.75 -24.76
C GLU A 325 -6.60 -3.35 -25.02
N GLU A 326 -6.01 -2.59 -25.93
CA GLU A 326 -6.28 -1.15 -26.15
C GLU A 326 -7.77 -0.82 -26.35
N GLN A 327 -8.54 -1.71 -26.99
CA GLN A 327 -9.96 -1.49 -27.28
C GLN A 327 -10.86 -1.75 -26.05
N HIS A 328 -10.37 -2.57 -25.09
CA HIS A 328 -11.11 -3.01 -23.91
C HIS A 328 -10.36 -2.67 -22.61
N ARG A 329 -9.41 -1.73 -22.71
CA ARG A 329 -8.51 -1.37 -21.61
C ARG A 329 -9.27 -0.93 -20.36
N THR A 330 -9.06 -1.63 -19.25
CA THR A 330 -9.63 -1.31 -17.93
C THR A 330 -8.61 -1.47 -16.82
N MET A 331 -8.71 -0.63 -15.78
CA MET A 331 -7.89 -0.71 -14.57
C MET A 331 -8.20 -1.97 -13.76
N LEU A 332 -9.44 -2.38 -13.74
CA LEU A 332 -9.94 -3.57 -13.09
C LEU A 332 -10.61 -4.45 -14.14
N ASP A 333 -10.47 -5.74 -14.03
CA ASP A 333 -11.26 -6.67 -14.83
C ASP A 333 -12.76 -6.63 -14.43
N ALA A 334 -13.58 -7.41 -15.10
CA ALA A 334 -15.03 -7.35 -14.89
C ALA A 334 -15.46 -7.92 -13.52
N GLU A 335 -14.77 -8.96 -13.03
CA GLU A 335 -15.06 -9.59 -11.74
C GLU A 335 -14.63 -8.72 -10.58
N GLU A 336 -13.44 -8.11 -10.69
CA GLU A 336 -12.91 -7.17 -9.72
C GLU A 336 -13.79 -5.93 -9.60
N ALA A 337 -14.21 -5.36 -10.74
CA ALA A 337 -15.12 -4.21 -10.77
C ALA A 337 -16.51 -4.54 -10.18
N ALA A 338 -17.02 -5.74 -10.44
CA ALA A 338 -18.28 -6.22 -9.86
C ALA A 338 -18.15 -6.46 -8.34
N TRP A 339 -17.03 -7.02 -7.89
CA TRP A 339 -16.74 -7.20 -6.48
C TRP A 339 -16.69 -5.86 -5.75
N LEU A 340 -15.91 -4.89 -6.26
CA LEU A 340 -15.80 -3.56 -5.67
C LEU A 340 -17.19 -2.92 -5.49
N ARG A 341 -18.01 -2.96 -6.54
CA ARG A 341 -19.37 -2.45 -6.47
C ARG A 341 -20.21 -3.19 -5.43
N THR A 342 -20.19 -4.52 -5.42
CA THR A 342 -20.94 -5.33 -4.46
C THR A 342 -20.56 -4.99 -3.02
N GLN A 343 -19.25 -4.91 -2.72
CA GLN A 343 -18.78 -4.59 -1.38
C GLN A 343 -19.10 -3.15 -0.95
N ALA A 344 -19.12 -2.21 -1.91
CA ALA A 344 -19.47 -0.82 -1.64
C ALA A 344 -20.94 -0.64 -1.23
N PHE A 345 -21.82 -1.53 -1.69
CA PHE A 345 -23.26 -1.50 -1.38
C PHE A 345 -23.69 -2.53 -0.32
N ASP A 346 -22.77 -3.35 0.18
CA ASP A 346 -23.11 -4.31 1.23
C ASP A 346 -23.40 -3.60 2.55
N ASP A 347 -24.48 -3.97 3.24
CA ASP A 347 -24.93 -3.37 4.50
C ASP A 347 -24.80 -1.83 4.55
N PRO A 348 -25.51 -1.08 3.73
CA PRO A 348 -25.35 0.38 3.63
C PRO A 348 -25.70 1.10 4.94
N GLY A 349 -26.59 0.53 5.78
CA GLY A 349 -26.96 1.07 7.09
C GLY A 349 -25.89 0.87 8.17
N GLY A 350 -24.97 -0.08 7.95
CA GLY A 350 -23.85 -0.42 8.86
C GLY A 350 -22.61 0.44 8.65
N VAL A 351 -22.54 1.29 7.61
CA VAL A 351 -21.32 2.02 7.22
C VAL A 351 -21.50 3.52 7.40
N ASP A 352 -20.70 4.11 8.28
CA ASP A 352 -20.63 5.57 8.45
C ASP A 352 -19.59 6.23 7.54
N HIS A 353 -18.49 5.52 7.21
CA HIS A 353 -17.43 5.98 6.34
C HIS A 353 -17.00 4.88 5.39
N LEU A 354 -16.95 5.18 4.08
CA LEU A 354 -16.38 4.30 3.06
C LEU A 354 -15.01 4.82 2.66
N LEU A 355 -14.00 3.98 2.81
CA LEU A 355 -12.63 4.20 2.34
C LEU A 355 -12.37 3.29 1.14
N VAL A 356 -11.90 3.84 0.03
CA VAL A 356 -11.41 3.09 -1.13
C VAL A 356 -9.90 3.32 -1.20
N GLY A 357 -9.12 2.31 -0.79
CA GLY A 357 -7.66 2.35 -0.87
C GLY A 357 -7.22 1.86 -2.25
N THR A 358 -6.35 2.60 -2.90
CA THR A 358 -5.78 2.30 -4.21
C THR A 358 -4.35 2.82 -4.24
N SER A 359 -3.42 2.17 -4.95
CA SER A 359 -2.08 2.72 -5.07
C SER A 359 -2.09 4.02 -5.88
N LEU A 360 -2.83 4.06 -6.97
CA LEU A 360 -2.86 5.18 -7.92
C LEU A 360 -3.96 6.21 -7.63
N PRO A 361 -3.71 7.51 -7.78
CA PRO A 361 -4.72 8.56 -7.60
C PRO A 361 -5.86 8.48 -8.61
N TRP A 362 -7.12 8.55 -8.10
CA TRP A 362 -8.31 8.69 -8.92
C TRP A 362 -8.43 10.09 -9.56
N LEU A 363 -8.23 11.16 -8.77
CA LEU A 363 -8.34 12.56 -9.22
C LEU A 363 -6.94 13.21 -9.32
N LEU A 364 -6.31 13.11 -10.45
CA LEU A 364 -5.04 13.78 -10.76
C LEU A 364 -5.23 15.30 -11.01
N PRO A 365 -4.13 16.10 -11.04
CA PRO A 365 -4.21 17.44 -11.58
C PRO A 365 -4.94 17.44 -12.93
N PRO A 366 -5.91 18.33 -13.19
CA PRO A 366 -6.75 18.25 -14.39
C PRO A 366 -5.97 18.21 -15.71
N MET A 367 -4.83 18.90 -15.78
CA MET A 367 -3.96 18.84 -16.96
C MET A 367 -3.41 17.43 -17.19
N VAL A 368 -2.97 16.73 -16.12
CA VAL A 368 -2.43 15.37 -16.22
C VAL A 368 -3.54 14.41 -16.62
N HIS A 369 -4.70 14.49 -15.97
CA HIS A 369 -5.88 13.68 -16.33
C HIS A 369 -6.24 13.80 -17.82
N PHE A 370 -6.32 15.02 -18.34
CA PHE A 370 -6.62 15.21 -19.77
C PHE A 370 -5.48 14.75 -20.69
N ALA A 371 -4.22 14.85 -20.25
CA ALA A 371 -3.07 14.33 -21.00
C ALA A 371 -3.11 12.81 -21.07
N GLU A 372 -3.43 12.12 -19.99
CA GLU A 372 -3.59 10.66 -19.97
C GLU A 372 -4.77 10.19 -20.84
N GLY A 373 -5.93 10.82 -20.71
CA GLY A 373 -7.08 10.52 -21.57
C GLY A 373 -6.78 10.75 -23.06
N TRP A 374 -6.10 11.86 -23.40
CA TRP A 374 -5.61 12.13 -24.74
C TRP A 374 -4.66 11.05 -25.23
N HIS A 375 -3.69 10.70 -24.42
CA HIS A 375 -2.71 9.67 -24.70
C HIS A 375 -3.39 8.31 -24.94
N ALA A 376 -4.31 7.89 -24.08
CA ALA A 376 -5.08 6.66 -24.23
C ALA A 376 -5.86 6.65 -25.57
N ALA A 377 -6.45 7.78 -25.97
CA ALA A 377 -7.13 7.91 -27.27
C ALA A 377 -6.17 7.77 -28.45
N LEU A 378 -4.93 8.28 -28.34
CA LEU A 378 -3.90 8.08 -29.36
C LEU A 378 -3.56 6.60 -29.50
N CYS A 379 -3.34 5.89 -28.39
CA CYS A 379 -3.00 4.47 -28.37
C CYS A 379 -4.11 3.61 -28.98
N ARG A 380 -5.40 3.95 -28.74
CA ARG A 380 -6.54 3.30 -29.41
C ARG A 380 -6.64 3.57 -30.92
N GLY A 381 -5.79 4.44 -31.47
CA GLY A 381 -5.79 4.75 -32.88
C GLY A 381 -6.79 5.81 -33.35
N GLU A 382 -7.42 6.58 -32.45
CA GLU A 382 -8.40 7.65 -32.75
C GLU A 382 -7.85 8.71 -33.75
N ARG A 383 -6.54 8.81 -33.86
CA ARG A 383 -5.82 9.71 -34.75
C ARG A 383 -5.00 8.98 -35.84
N GLY A 384 -5.18 7.67 -35.94
CA GLY A 384 -4.53 6.81 -36.90
C GLY A 384 -3.19 6.20 -36.42
N PRO A 385 -2.61 5.28 -37.22
CA PRO A 385 -1.55 4.39 -36.74
C PRO A 385 -0.22 5.08 -36.40
N ARG A 386 0.06 6.24 -36.98
CA ARG A 386 1.27 7.01 -36.64
C ARG A 386 1.18 7.60 -35.24
N TRP A 387 0.00 8.11 -34.91
CA TRP A 387 -0.26 8.64 -33.56
C TRP A 387 -0.34 7.53 -32.51
N ALA A 388 -0.87 6.35 -32.85
CA ALA A 388 -0.87 5.20 -31.96
C ALA A 388 0.56 4.76 -31.59
N ARG A 389 1.46 4.67 -32.57
CA ARG A 389 2.88 4.37 -32.31
C ARG A 389 3.59 5.44 -31.47
N PHE A 390 3.27 6.72 -31.71
CA PHE A 390 3.79 7.81 -30.88
C PHE A 390 3.23 7.71 -29.45
N GLY A 391 1.94 7.40 -29.29
CA GLY A 391 1.31 7.18 -28.01
C GLY A 391 2.04 6.08 -27.21
N GLU A 392 2.23 4.90 -27.78
CA GLU A 392 2.94 3.80 -27.11
C GLU A 392 4.38 4.14 -26.74
N TRP A 393 5.09 4.87 -27.61
CA TRP A 393 6.43 5.37 -27.30
C TRP A 393 6.42 6.37 -26.13
N LEU A 394 5.41 7.24 -26.06
CA LEU A 394 5.25 8.22 -24.97
C LEU A 394 4.89 7.53 -23.66
N ARG A 395 3.99 6.53 -23.68
CA ARG A 395 3.56 5.74 -22.51
C ARG A 395 4.75 5.19 -21.73
N ARG A 396 5.71 4.63 -22.44
CA ARG A 396 6.92 4.02 -21.88
C ARG A 396 7.95 5.03 -21.34
N ARG A 397 7.60 6.32 -21.24
CA ARG A 397 8.52 7.39 -20.82
C ARG A 397 7.91 8.42 -19.90
N ALA A 398 6.65 8.32 -19.60
CA ALA A 398 5.95 9.44 -18.96
C ALA A 398 4.85 9.01 -18.00
N ASP A 399 4.96 7.84 -17.38
CA ASP A 399 4.07 7.33 -16.30
C ASP A 399 2.58 7.68 -16.56
N LEU A 400 2.09 7.43 -17.77
CA LEU A 400 0.73 7.76 -18.19
C LEU A 400 -0.20 6.57 -17.98
N GLU A 401 -0.39 6.18 -16.72
CA GLU A 401 -0.96 4.89 -16.36
C GLU A 401 -1.98 4.92 -15.22
N HIS A 402 -2.35 6.10 -14.75
CA HIS A 402 -3.33 6.26 -13.68
C HIS A 402 -4.77 6.03 -14.17
N TRP A 403 -5.75 6.22 -13.29
CA TRP A 403 -7.18 6.00 -13.60
C TRP A 403 -7.66 6.73 -14.85
N ALA A 404 -7.10 7.90 -15.18
CA ALA A 404 -7.47 8.67 -16.38
C ALA A 404 -7.04 7.99 -17.69
N ALA A 405 -5.98 7.18 -17.69
CA ALA A 405 -5.57 6.37 -18.82
C ALA A 405 -6.53 5.18 -19.07
N PHE A 406 -7.35 4.84 -18.09
CA PHE A 406 -8.38 3.79 -18.12
C PHE A 406 -9.77 4.42 -18.00
N THR A 407 -10.16 5.21 -18.99
CA THR A 407 -11.33 6.10 -18.97
C THR A 407 -12.61 5.41 -18.48
N SER A 408 -12.90 4.18 -18.94
CA SER A 408 -14.09 3.43 -18.54
C SER A 408 -14.06 3.03 -17.06
N SER A 409 -12.89 2.70 -16.52
CA SER A 409 -12.73 2.38 -15.09
C SER A 409 -12.85 3.63 -14.21
N PHE A 410 -12.31 4.77 -14.67
CA PHE A 410 -12.50 6.06 -14.02
C PHE A 410 -14.00 6.41 -13.91
N GLU A 411 -14.75 6.25 -15.01
CA GLU A 411 -16.18 6.52 -15.04
C GLU A 411 -16.98 5.58 -14.13
N ARG A 412 -16.68 4.27 -14.15
CA ARG A 412 -17.33 3.27 -13.28
C ARG A 412 -17.08 3.52 -11.80
N LEU A 413 -15.84 3.83 -11.42
CA LEU A 413 -15.52 4.17 -10.04
C LEU A 413 -16.25 5.44 -9.61
N THR A 414 -16.25 6.47 -10.46
CA THR A 414 -16.97 7.72 -10.23
C THR A 414 -18.47 7.49 -10.04
N GLU A 415 -19.09 6.66 -10.88
CA GLU A 415 -20.50 6.28 -10.80
C GLU A 415 -20.81 5.51 -9.51
N THR A 416 -19.98 4.51 -9.16
CA THR A 416 -20.12 3.74 -7.92
C THR A 416 -20.07 4.65 -6.69
N ILE A 417 -19.10 5.57 -6.63
CA ILE A 417 -18.98 6.56 -5.54
C ILE A 417 -20.22 7.45 -5.47
N ALA A 418 -20.68 7.93 -6.64
CA ALA A 418 -21.86 8.80 -6.71
C ALA A 418 -23.12 8.08 -6.25
N GLU A 419 -23.32 6.84 -6.64
CA GLU A 419 -24.49 6.04 -6.27
C GLU A 419 -24.49 5.70 -4.78
N VAL A 420 -23.36 5.22 -4.22
CA VAL A 420 -23.23 4.99 -2.78
C VAL A 420 -23.51 6.26 -1.99
N GLY A 421 -22.95 7.38 -2.46
CA GLY A 421 -23.15 8.67 -1.79
C GLY A 421 -24.56 9.25 -1.91
N ARG A 422 -25.40 8.76 -2.82
CA ARG A 422 -26.82 9.17 -2.99
C ARG A 422 -27.82 8.24 -2.32
N ALA A 423 -27.37 7.06 -1.89
CA ALA A 423 -28.24 6.09 -1.22
C ALA A 423 -28.94 6.71 0.01
N ASP A 424 -30.10 6.17 0.39
CA ASP A 424 -30.83 6.67 1.56
C ASP A 424 -30.02 6.53 2.86
N ALA A 425 -29.31 5.44 3.01
CA ALA A 425 -28.36 5.18 4.10
C ALA A 425 -26.91 5.51 3.70
N ALA A 426 -26.70 6.61 2.97
CA ALA A 426 -25.37 6.99 2.51
C ALA A 426 -24.38 7.20 3.66
N PRO A 427 -23.11 6.77 3.53
CA PRO A 427 -22.07 7.09 4.50
C PRO A 427 -21.88 8.61 4.61
N ALA A 428 -21.39 9.09 5.75
CA ALA A 428 -21.07 10.51 5.93
C ALA A 428 -19.96 10.96 4.97
N THR A 429 -18.95 10.12 4.77
CA THR A 429 -17.86 10.37 3.83
C THR A 429 -17.59 9.17 2.94
N VAL A 430 -17.20 9.44 1.69
CA VAL A 430 -16.52 8.49 0.80
C VAL A 430 -15.15 9.07 0.50
N CYS A 431 -14.10 8.37 0.92
CA CYS A 431 -12.72 8.82 0.79
C CYS A 431 -11.94 7.85 -0.10
N VAL A 432 -11.42 8.33 -1.23
CA VAL A 432 -10.44 7.58 -2.02
C VAL A 432 -9.06 7.93 -1.48
N LEU A 433 -8.32 6.91 -1.02
CA LEU A 433 -6.98 7.03 -0.47
C LEU A 433 -5.99 6.50 -1.50
N SER A 434 -4.90 7.23 -1.74
CA SER A 434 -3.91 6.81 -2.74
C SER A 434 -2.49 7.26 -2.42
N GLY A 435 -1.54 6.74 -3.19
CA GLY A 435 -0.12 7.00 -3.08
C GLY A 435 0.56 7.40 -4.38
N ASP A 436 1.66 6.72 -4.74
CA ASP A 436 2.41 6.69 -5.99
C ASP A 436 3.14 8.02 -6.34
N VAL A 437 2.45 9.09 -6.55
CA VAL A 437 2.92 10.35 -7.17
C VAL A 437 3.88 11.20 -6.35
N HIS A 438 4.48 10.68 -5.32
CA HIS A 438 5.52 11.28 -4.46
C HIS A 438 5.20 12.71 -3.95
N HIS A 439 3.91 13.02 -3.77
CA HIS A 439 3.46 14.24 -3.09
C HIS A 439 2.08 14.03 -2.47
N ALA A 440 1.73 14.86 -1.49
CA ALA A 440 0.40 14.81 -0.90
C ALA A 440 -0.48 15.95 -1.40
N TYR A 441 -1.76 15.65 -1.56
CA TYR A 441 -2.78 16.66 -1.85
C TYR A 441 -4.18 16.16 -1.47
N VAL A 442 -5.10 17.11 -1.43
CA VAL A 442 -6.53 16.85 -1.26
C VAL A 442 -7.28 17.39 -2.46
N ALA A 443 -8.11 16.55 -3.09
CA ALA A 443 -9.00 16.94 -4.16
C ALA A 443 -10.46 16.61 -3.81
N GLU A 444 -11.38 17.47 -4.24
CA GLU A 444 -12.81 17.32 -4.02
C GLU A 444 -13.54 17.35 -5.36
N PRO A 445 -14.37 16.32 -5.66
CA PRO A 445 -15.14 16.31 -6.90
C PRO A 445 -16.28 17.33 -6.84
N VAL A 446 -16.52 17.97 -7.98
CA VAL A 446 -17.63 18.90 -8.19
C VAL A 446 -18.63 18.24 -9.15
N TRP A 447 -19.76 17.89 -8.63
CA TRP A 447 -20.82 17.18 -9.35
C TRP A 447 -21.70 18.15 -10.15
N THR A 448 -22.28 17.65 -11.23
CA THR A 448 -23.30 18.43 -11.97
C THR A 448 -24.55 18.64 -11.12
N ALA A 449 -25.26 19.73 -11.38
CA ALA A 449 -26.47 20.05 -10.63
C ALA A 449 -27.48 18.88 -10.67
N GLY A 450 -28.04 18.52 -9.51
CA GLY A 450 -28.94 17.40 -9.34
C GLY A 450 -28.32 16.01 -9.21
N GLN A 451 -27.00 15.89 -9.36
CA GLN A 451 -26.27 14.61 -9.19
C GLN A 451 -25.39 14.57 -7.95
N GLN A 452 -25.45 15.58 -7.10
CA GLN A 452 -24.59 15.68 -5.94
C GLN A 452 -24.88 14.57 -4.91
N PRO A 453 -23.87 13.82 -4.46
CA PRO A 453 -24.00 12.88 -3.35
C PRO A 453 -24.41 13.59 -2.04
N ARG A 454 -25.11 12.88 -1.16
CA ARG A 454 -25.33 13.28 0.23
C ARG A 454 -24.05 13.14 1.06
N SER A 455 -23.22 12.15 0.71
CA SER A 455 -21.89 11.96 1.29
C SER A 455 -20.95 13.08 0.88
N ARG A 456 -20.05 13.49 1.80
CA ARG A 456 -18.86 14.27 1.42
C ARG A 456 -17.87 13.32 0.75
N VAL A 457 -17.39 13.68 -0.43
CA VAL A 457 -16.46 12.85 -1.22
C VAL A 457 -15.12 13.53 -1.33
N PHE A 458 -14.05 12.78 -1.06
CA PHE A 458 -12.68 13.28 -1.08
C PHE A 458 -11.74 12.30 -1.77
N GLN A 459 -10.71 12.84 -2.42
CA GLN A 459 -9.48 12.13 -2.75
C GLN A 459 -8.39 12.64 -1.83
N PHE A 460 -7.73 11.71 -1.13
CA PHE A 460 -6.54 11.96 -0.33
C PHE A 460 -5.37 11.20 -0.93
N THR A 461 -4.36 11.90 -1.39
CA THR A 461 -3.12 11.31 -1.87
C THR A 461 -2.02 11.62 -0.87
N CYS A 462 -1.31 10.59 -0.41
CA CYS A 462 -0.22 10.72 0.57
C CYS A 462 0.97 9.86 0.17
N SER A 463 1.99 10.50 -0.34
CA SER A 463 3.28 9.92 -0.76
C SER A 463 4.34 11.04 -0.74
N PRO A 464 5.63 10.70 -0.46
CA PRO A 464 6.11 9.42 0.02
C PRO A 464 6.11 9.32 1.56
N LEU A 465 6.15 8.09 2.06
CA LEU A 465 6.52 7.82 3.47
C LEU A 465 8.02 8.05 3.68
N HIS A 466 8.85 7.57 2.74
CA HIS A 466 10.29 7.80 2.71
C HIS A 466 10.82 7.68 1.28
N ASN A 467 10.89 8.79 0.58
CA ASN A 467 11.46 8.89 -0.77
C ASN A 467 11.68 10.35 -1.17
N SER A 468 12.30 10.59 -2.31
CA SER A 468 12.54 11.93 -2.82
C SER A 468 11.77 12.21 -4.11
N VAL A 469 11.59 13.49 -4.42
CA VAL A 469 11.01 13.93 -5.70
C VAL A 469 11.93 14.92 -6.36
N PRO A 470 12.33 14.71 -7.62
CA PRO A 470 13.09 15.68 -8.38
C PRO A 470 12.39 17.05 -8.47
N THR A 471 13.17 18.12 -8.38
CA THR A 471 12.63 19.50 -8.37
C THR A 471 11.79 19.82 -9.63
N ALA A 472 12.15 19.25 -10.78
CA ALA A 472 11.41 19.43 -12.03
C ALA A 472 9.98 18.84 -11.93
N ILE A 473 9.86 17.67 -11.33
CA ILE A 473 8.56 17.00 -11.10
C ILE A 473 7.71 17.83 -10.14
N ARG A 474 8.30 18.36 -9.04
CA ARG A 474 7.60 19.27 -8.12
C ARG A 474 7.01 20.49 -8.84
N ALA A 475 7.79 21.08 -9.76
CA ALA A 475 7.32 22.21 -10.56
C ALA A 475 6.19 21.80 -11.52
N GLY A 476 6.32 20.62 -12.15
CA GLY A 476 5.31 20.05 -13.05
C GLY A 476 3.96 19.82 -12.37
N PHE A 477 3.95 19.21 -11.18
CA PHE A 477 2.71 18.99 -10.43
C PHE A 477 2.06 20.32 -9.97
N ARG A 478 2.86 21.29 -9.51
CA ARG A 478 2.32 22.63 -9.20
C ARG A 478 1.69 23.29 -10.41
N PHE A 479 2.34 23.19 -11.58
CA PHE A 479 1.82 23.71 -12.83
C PHE A 479 0.54 23.01 -13.25
N GLY A 480 0.48 21.67 -13.15
CA GLY A 480 -0.67 20.85 -13.55
C GLY A 480 -2.01 21.25 -12.93
N TRP A 481 -1.99 21.88 -11.75
CA TRP A 481 -3.16 22.45 -11.09
C TRP A 481 -3.50 23.87 -11.53
N SER A 482 -2.72 24.51 -12.40
CA SER A 482 -2.97 25.87 -12.84
C SER A 482 -4.09 25.96 -13.89
N ARG A 483 -4.74 27.13 -13.99
CA ARG A 483 -5.76 27.40 -15.01
C ARG A 483 -5.21 27.30 -16.43
N LEU A 484 -3.96 27.74 -16.63
CA LEU A 484 -3.28 27.65 -17.93
C LEU A 484 -3.05 26.20 -18.32
N ALA A 485 -2.52 25.38 -17.40
CA ALA A 485 -2.32 23.95 -17.64
C ALA A 485 -3.65 23.24 -17.96
N ASN A 486 -4.73 23.55 -17.23
CA ASN A 486 -6.06 23.01 -17.51
C ASN A 486 -6.53 23.38 -18.93
N SER A 487 -6.28 24.61 -19.40
CA SER A 487 -6.60 24.99 -20.78
C SER A 487 -5.85 24.18 -21.81
N ILE A 488 -4.56 23.90 -21.56
CA ILE A 488 -3.72 23.01 -22.40
C ILE A 488 -4.30 21.59 -22.38
N GLY A 489 -4.65 21.06 -21.20
CA GLY A 489 -5.30 19.76 -21.06
C GLY A 489 -6.57 19.63 -21.90
N HIS A 490 -7.44 20.65 -21.89
CA HIS A 490 -8.63 20.68 -22.74
C HIS A 490 -8.31 20.71 -24.24
N LEU A 491 -7.23 21.34 -24.67
CA LEU A 491 -6.79 21.30 -26.08
C LEU A 491 -6.32 19.88 -26.45
N LEU A 492 -5.59 19.21 -25.59
CA LEU A 492 -5.19 17.82 -25.78
C LEU A 492 -6.41 16.91 -25.87
N ALA A 493 -7.35 17.01 -24.93
CA ALA A 493 -8.58 16.23 -24.93
C ALA A 493 -9.39 16.44 -26.24
N ARG A 494 -9.52 17.67 -26.72
CA ARG A 494 -10.16 17.97 -28.02
C ARG A 494 -9.41 17.33 -29.18
N HIS A 495 -8.07 17.40 -29.19
CA HIS A 495 -7.28 16.73 -30.20
C HIS A 495 -7.47 15.21 -30.16
N GLY A 496 -7.49 14.59 -28.98
CA GLY A 496 -7.75 13.15 -28.80
C GLY A 496 -9.20 12.72 -29.01
N ARG A 497 -10.15 13.65 -29.14
CA ARG A 497 -11.61 13.39 -29.16
C ARG A 497 -12.09 12.73 -27.85
N VAL A 498 -11.41 13.02 -26.75
CA VAL A 498 -11.74 12.48 -25.43
C VAL A 498 -13.05 13.12 -24.93
N ALA A 499 -13.96 12.28 -24.43
CA ALA A 499 -15.17 12.76 -23.79
C ALA A 499 -14.82 13.57 -22.54
N ARG A 500 -15.71 14.51 -22.16
CA ARG A 500 -15.51 15.22 -20.90
C ARG A 500 -15.90 14.30 -19.74
N PRO A 501 -15.10 14.27 -18.66
CA PRO A 501 -15.49 13.55 -17.46
C PRO A 501 -16.86 14.03 -16.93
N VAL A 502 -17.60 13.11 -16.33
CA VAL A 502 -18.92 13.40 -15.73
C VAL A 502 -18.84 14.31 -14.50
N ILE A 503 -17.65 14.44 -13.93
CA ILE A 503 -17.34 15.33 -12.79
C ILE A 503 -16.20 16.30 -13.16
N ARG A 504 -16.15 17.41 -12.44
CA ARG A 504 -14.96 18.24 -12.31
C ARG A 504 -14.44 18.07 -10.89
N TRP A 505 -13.23 18.50 -10.62
CA TRP A 505 -12.68 18.49 -9.26
C TRP A 505 -11.75 19.69 -9.04
N GLU A 506 -11.61 20.03 -7.79
CA GLU A 506 -10.78 21.12 -7.34
C GLU A 506 -9.82 20.61 -6.26
N ARG A 507 -8.64 21.19 -6.24
CA ARG A 507 -7.69 20.93 -5.17
C ARG A 507 -8.05 21.81 -3.97
N SER A 508 -8.37 21.19 -2.84
CA SER A 508 -8.66 21.88 -1.58
C SER A 508 -7.49 21.87 -0.60
N GLY A 509 -6.35 21.23 -0.96
CA GLY A 509 -5.11 21.24 -0.18
C GLY A 509 -3.89 20.76 -0.97
N GLY A 510 -2.70 21.22 -0.64
CA GLY A 510 -1.45 20.82 -1.31
C GLY A 510 -1.13 21.56 -2.62
N PRO A 511 -0.20 21.05 -3.48
CA PRO A 511 0.60 19.86 -3.21
C PRO A 511 1.68 20.12 -2.14
N TRP A 512 1.87 19.15 -1.25
CA TRP A 512 2.93 19.13 -0.25
C TRP A 512 3.98 18.10 -0.64
N PHE A 513 5.24 18.40 -0.37
CA PHE A 513 6.38 17.57 -0.77
C PHE A 513 7.28 17.32 0.44
N GLY A 514 7.69 16.11 0.64
CA GLY A 514 8.52 15.62 1.75
C GLY A 514 7.96 14.31 2.28
N ASN A 515 8.68 13.66 3.20
CA ASN A 515 8.23 12.43 3.82
C ASN A 515 7.07 12.71 4.78
N GLN A 516 5.93 12.13 4.54
CA GLN A 516 4.67 12.57 5.15
C GLN A 516 3.67 11.43 5.36
N LEU A 517 2.76 11.62 6.32
CA LEU A 517 1.74 10.66 6.70
C LEU A 517 0.40 11.38 6.85
N MET A 518 -0.64 10.85 6.24
CA MET A 518 -2.01 11.29 6.48
C MET A 518 -2.69 10.40 7.51
N THR A 519 -3.50 11.02 8.37
CA THR A 519 -4.31 10.32 9.38
C THR A 519 -5.75 10.78 9.29
N LEU A 520 -6.67 9.81 9.19
CA LEU A 520 -8.11 10.00 9.30
C LEU A 520 -8.56 9.57 10.69
N THR A 521 -9.17 10.47 11.44
CA THR A 521 -9.86 10.16 12.70
C THR A 521 -11.37 10.14 12.41
N LEU A 522 -11.97 8.96 12.50
CA LEU A 522 -13.35 8.66 12.13
C LEU A 522 -14.12 8.25 13.40
N ARG A 523 -15.11 9.06 13.81
CA ARG A 523 -15.89 8.79 15.04
C ARG A 523 -17.38 9.02 14.80
N GLY A 524 -18.18 7.94 14.85
CA GLY A 524 -19.57 7.99 14.39
C GLY A 524 -19.59 8.55 12.96
N ARG A 525 -20.39 9.56 12.67
CA ARG A 525 -20.47 10.19 11.35
C ARG A 525 -19.53 11.40 11.15
N THR A 526 -18.63 11.65 12.13
CA THR A 526 -17.63 12.73 12.02
C THR A 526 -16.30 12.21 11.50
N ALA A 527 -15.64 13.01 10.67
CA ALA A 527 -14.34 12.70 10.10
C ALA A 527 -13.40 13.90 10.19
N ARG A 528 -12.14 13.66 10.53
CA ARG A 528 -11.07 14.65 10.59
C ARG A 528 -9.85 14.15 9.86
N LEU A 529 -9.21 15.02 9.10
CA LEU A 529 -7.94 14.76 8.39
C LEU A 529 -6.81 15.52 9.05
N ARG A 530 -5.70 14.83 9.30
CA ARG A 530 -4.41 15.41 9.67
C ARG A 530 -3.34 14.95 8.67
N LEU A 531 -2.48 15.87 8.26
CA LEU A 531 -1.24 15.58 7.54
C LEU A 531 -0.07 16.03 8.41
N GLU A 532 0.88 15.14 8.62
CA GLU A 532 2.13 15.40 9.32
C GLU A 532 3.32 15.09 8.40
N MET A 533 4.40 15.83 8.56
CA MET A 533 5.63 15.69 7.79
C MET A 533 6.81 15.45 8.73
N ALA A 534 7.66 14.50 8.39
CA ALA A 534 8.91 14.30 9.11
C ALA A 534 9.89 15.45 8.83
N SER A 535 10.44 16.01 9.87
CA SER A 535 11.40 17.12 9.79
C SER A 535 12.61 16.82 10.67
N ALA A 536 13.79 16.99 10.11
CA ALA A 536 15.03 16.93 10.89
C ALA A 536 15.01 17.98 12.00
N GLY A 537 15.39 17.61 13.21
CA GLY A 537 15.53 18.53 14.34
C GLY A 537 16.52 19.65 14.02
N ALA A 538 16.32 20.84 14.62
CA ALA A 538 17.25 21.95 14.48
C ALA A 538 18.66 21.52 14.92
N LYS A 539 19.65 21.67 14.03
CA LYS A 539 21.04 21.26 14.25
C LYS A 539 21.60 21.87 15.54
N GLN A 540 21.81 21.07 16.56
CA GLN A 540 22.84 21.34 17.54
C GLN A 540 24.15 20.69 17.05
N GLY A 541 25.02 21.51 16.47
CA GLY A 541 26.42 21.14 16.22
C GLY A 541 26.71 20.34 14.96
N ARG A 542 27.70 20.83 14.22
CA ARG A 542 28.30 20.23 13.01
C ARG A 542 28.61 18.72 13.16
N ARG A 543 28.20 17.95 12.16
CA ARG A 543 28.51 16.58 11.77
C ARG A 543 27.45 15.53 12.14
N GLY A 544 26.82 15.00 11.09
CA GLY A 544 25.93 13.85 11.12
C GLY A 544 24.45 14.26 11.19
N THR A 545 23.66 13.82 10.24
CA THR A 545 22.19 13.80 10.32
C THR A 545 21.83 12.75 11.35
N ASP A 546 21.72 13.15 12.61
CA ASP A 546 21.31 12.29 13.70
C ASP A 546 19.78 12.05 13.56
N ARG A 547 19.35 10.80 13.28
CA ARG A 547 17.94 10.39 13.25
C ARG A 547 17.24 10.68 14.58
N THR A 548 17.98 10.73 15.69
CA THR A 548 17.46 10.93 17.05
C THR A 548 16.80 12.29 17.30
N GLY A 549 16.83 13.23 16.34
CA GLY A 549 16.22 14.55 16.45
C GLY A 549 15.04 14.81 15.51
N ALA A 550 14.64 13.84 14.70
CA ALA A 550 13.51 14.02 13.79
C ALA A 550 12.17 14.09 14.56
N ARG A 551 11.23 14.89 14.06
CA ARG A 551 9.89 15.03 14.65
C ARG A 551 8.84 15.21 13.55
N LEU A 552 7.62 14.79 13.85
CA LEU A 552 6.45 15.05 13.02
C LEU A 552 5.97 16.47 13.25
N ILE A 553 5.81 17.21 12.15
CA ILE A 553 5.27 18.58 12.15
C ILE A 553 3.92 18.55 11.45
N GLY A 554 2.88 19.07 12.12
CA GLY A 554 1.55 19.19 11.54
C GLY A 554 1.55 20.19 10.37
N VAL A 555 1.03 19.76 9.22
CA VAL A 555 0.90 20.55 7.99
C VAL A 555 -0.53 21.05 7.83
N ILE A 556 -1.50 20.15 7.98
CA ILE A 556 -2.93 20.48 8.06
C ILE A 556 -3.61 19.64 9.14
N ASP A 557 -4.68 20.21 9.65
CA ASP A 557 -5.59 19.55 10.58
C ASP A 557 -6.97 20.19 10.39
N ARG A 558 -7.91 19.43 9.81
CA ARG A 558 -9.24 19.96 9.46
C ARG A 558 -10.36 18.93 9.66
N SER A 559 -11.55 19.42 10.06
CA SER A 559 -12.78 18.65 9.98
C SER A 559 -13.21 18.44 8.52
N LEU A 560 -13.66 17.25 8.20
CA LEU A 560 -14.19 16.88 6.88
C LEU A 560 -15.71 16.90 6.85
N THR A 561 -16.35 16.79 8.01
CA THR A 561 -17.79 16.84 8.19
C THR A 561 -18.15 18.02 9.07
N ASP A 562 -19.29 18.65 8.84
CA ASP A 562 -19.81 19.69 9.73
C ASP A 562 -20.14 19.03 11.08
N GLY A 563 -19.64 19.60 12.17
CA GLY A 563 -19.98 19.12 13.50
C GLY A 563 -21.49 19.27 13.73
N SER A 564 -22.19 18.17 13.90
CA SER A 564 -23.58 18.14 14.34
C SER A 564 -23.68 18.47 15.81
#